data_ec1223a39d4adf809bbded344e2e9ea1
#
_entry.id   ec1223a39d4adf809bbded344e2e9ea1
#
_cell.length_a   1.000
_cell.length_b   1.000
_cell.length_c   1.000
_cell.angle_alpha   90.00
_cell.angle_beta   90.00
_cell.angle_gamma   90.00
#
_symmetry.space_group_name_H-M   'P 1'
#
loop_
_entity.id
_entity.type
_entity.pdbx_description
1 polymer ?
#
loop_
_entity_poly.entity_id
_entity_poly.type
_entity_poly.pdbx_seq_one_letter_code
_entity_poly.pdbx_strand_id
1 'polypeptide(L)'
;MSPKVEISITRFFEAEHSLPAVGVAQRHDHAYRVECGYSLAIRPELGCARPMQEATEEVDDVLSRLEGRNLNDVLPAPPTAEVMACWILAQLPEHWEWVSIRAYDGFMCRVNRKELLPWMAQLRMSVQELS
;
A
#
# COMPACT_ATOMS: atom_id res chain seq x y z
N MET A 1 20.46 -22.54 -11.06
CA MET A 1 19.47 -21.44 -10.91
C MET A 1 18.61 -21.66 -9.70
N SER A 2 18.46 -20.62 -8.90
CA SER A 2 17.61 -20.71 -7.72
C SER A 2 16.14 -20.46 -8.08
N PRO A 3 15.22 -21.12 -7.41
CA PRO A 3 13.81 -20.89 -7.66
C PRO A 3 13.40 -19.47 -7.26
N LYS A 4 12.44 -18.97 -8.00
CA LYS A 4 11.80 -17.69 -7.70
C LYS A 4 10.64 -17.95 -6.76
N VAL A 5 10.56 -17.22 -5.67
CA VAL A 5 9.48 -17.35 -4.69
C VAL A 5 8.65 -16.08 -4.65
N GLU A 6 7.36 -16.24 -4.39
CA GLU A 6 6.50 -15.12 -4.09
C GLU A 6 6.53 -14.87 -2.59
N ILE A 7 6.69 -13.59 -2.23
CA ILE A 7 6.74 -13.15 -0.84
C ILE A 7 5.63 -12.14 -0.65
N SER A 8 4.93 -12.23 0.47
CA SER A 8 4.00 -11.18 0.86
C SER A 8 4.16 -10.84 2.33
N ILE A 9 3.96 -9.58 2.64
CA ILE A 9 3.97 -9.04 3.99
C ILE A 9 2.56 -8.53 4.28
N THR A 10 1.97 -9.00 5.39
CA THR A 10 0.64 -8.57 5.82
C THR A 10 0.78 -7.65 7.02
N ARG A 11 0.10 -6.51 6.95
CA ARG A 11 0.08 -5.51 8.02
C ARG A 11 -1.32 -4.94 8.18
N PHE A 12 -1.56 -4.34 9.32
CA PHE A 12 -2.84 -3.71 9.65
C PHE A 12 -2.61 -2.26 10.02
N PHE A 13 -3.55 -1.41 9.66
CA PHE A 13 -3.55 -0.03 10.15
C PHE A 13 -4.97 0.49 10.28
N GLU A 14 -5.14 1.53 11.09
CA GLU A 14 -6.41 2.21 11.28
C GLU A 14 -6.27 3.66 10.85
N ALA A 15 -7.28 4.18 10.17
CA ALA A 15 -7.29 5.54 9.70
C ALA A 15 -8.71 6.03 9.49
N GLU A 16 -8.88 7.35 9.40
CA GLU A 16 -10.16 7.98 9.14
C GLU A 16 -10.24 8.45 7.71
N HIS A 17 -11.45 8.49 7.16
CA HIS A 17 -11.70 9.14 5.88
C HIS A 17 -13.17 9.56 5.75
N SER A 18 -13.42 10.39 4.75
CA SER A 18 -14.76 10.67 4.24
C SER A 18 -14.71 10.58 2.73
N LEU A 19 -15.83 10.20 2.12
CA LEU A 19 -15.92 9.98 0.67
C LEU A 19 -17.17 10.69 0.11
N PRO A 20 -17.19 12.03 0.15
CA PRO A 20 -18.41 12.77 -0.29
C PRO A 20 -18.77 12.53 -1.75
N ALA A 21 -17.77 12.28 -2.60
CA ALA A 21 -18.03 12.04 -4.04
C ALA A 21 -18.83 10.77 -4.30
N VAL A 22 -18.81 9.80 -3.35
CA VAL A 22 -19.59 8.56 -3.49
C VAL A 22 -20.67 8.42 -2.42
N GLY A 23 -21.09 9.57 -1.84
CA GLY A 23 -22.22 9.60 -0.91
C GLY A 23 -21.90 9.29 0.54
N VAL A 24 -20.60 9.22 0.92
CA VAL A 24 -20.17 8.96 2.29
C VAL A 24 -19.48 10.21 2.82
N ALA A 25 -20.27 11.24 3.10
CA ALA A 25 -19.74 12.55 3.47
C ALA A 25 -19.21 12.62 4.90
N GLN A 26 -19.72 11.78 5.79
CA GLN A 26 -19.32 11.80 7.19
C GLN A 26 -17.98 11.08 7.39
N ARG A 27 -17.07 11.70 8.15
CA ARG A 27 -15.80 11.08 8.50
C ARG A 27 -16.02 9.90 9.45
N HIS A 28 -15.32 8.82 9.18
CA HIS A 28 -15.41 7.59 9.98
C HIS A 28 -14.09 6.85 9.97
N ASP A 29 -13.92 5.94 10.93
CA ASP A 29 -12.71 5.13 11.08
C ASP A 29 -12.87 3.78 10.42
N HIS A 30 -11.76 3.26 9.88
CA HIS A 30 -11.68 1.90 9.38
C HIS A 30 -10.39 1.25 9.84
N ALA A 31 -10.47 -0.08 10.03
CA ALA A 31 -9.29 -0.93 10.14
C ALA A 31 -9.07 -1.59 8.77
N TYR A 32 -7.84 -1.55 8.31
CA TYR A 32 -7.46 -2.10 7.00
C TYR A 32 -6.41 -3.18 7.17
N ARG A 33 -6.55 -4.23 6.36
CA ARG A 33 -5.53 -5.27 6.22
C ARG A 33 -4.85 -5.06 4.88
N VAL A 34 -3.53 -4.87 4.91
CA VAL A 34 -2.74 -4.61 3.71
C VAL A 34 -1.81 -5.79 3.49
N GLU A 35 -1.77 -6.28 2.25
CA GLU A 35 -0.75 -7.23 1.83
C GLU A 35 0.05 -6.61 0.71
N CYS A 36 1.37 -6.71 0.82
CA CYS A 36 2.30 -6.22 -0.20
C CYS A 36 3.16 -7.38 -0.65
N GLY A 37 3.37 -7.53 -1.95
CA GLY A 37 4.06 -8.70 -2.45
C GLY A 37 5.01 -8.43 -3.61
N TYR A 38 5.95 -9.34 -3.76
CA TYR A 38 6.90 -9.37 -4.86
C TYR A 38 7.41 -10.79 -5.07
N SER A 39 8.08 -11.01 -6.20
CA SER A 39 8.72 -12.29 -6.50
C SER A 39 10.21 -12.07 -6.66
N LEU A 40 11.02 -12.97 -6.13
CA LEU A 40 12.46 -12.86 -6.19
C LEU A 40 13.09 -14.25 -6.07
N ALA A 41 14.25 -14.44 -6.71
CA ALA A 41 14.98 -15.69 -6.60
C ALA A 41 15.63 -15.84 -5.22
N ILE A 42 15.64 -17.05 -4.70
CA ILE A 42 16.37 -17.37 -3.47
C ILE A 42 17.86 -17.14 -3.70
N ARG A 43 18.52 -16.47 -2.77
CA ARG A 43 19.96 -16.30 -2.75
C ARG A 43 20.57 -17.45 -1.96
N PRO A 44 21.31 -18.38 -2.60
CA PRO A 44 21.79 -19.58 -1.93
C PRO A 44 22.65 -19.29 -0.68
N GLU A 45 23.46 -18.23 -0.73
CA GLU A 45 24.33 -17.86 0.40
C GLU A 45 23.55 -17.40 1.63
N LEU A 46 22.31 -16.97 1.46
CA LEU A 46 21.46 -16.50 2.56
C LEU A 46 20.34 -17.49 2.91
N GLY A 47 19.99 -18.36 1.98
CA GLY A 47 18.84 -19.24 2.13
C GLY A 47 17.50 -18.56 2.00
N CYS A 48 17.50 -17.28 1.59
CA CYS A 48 16.27 -16.50 1.39
C CYS A 48 16.44 -15.57 0.19
N ALA A 49 15.33 -15.09 -0.34
CA ALA A 49 15.36 -14.12 -1.43
C ALA A 49 15.83 -12.76 -0.92
N ARG A 50 15.37 -12.41 0.29
CA ARG A 50 15.67 -11.16 0.95
C ARG A 50 15.39 -11.30 2.44
N PRO A 51 16.19 -10.69 3.35
CA PRO A 51 15.85 -10.74 4.76
C PRO A 51 14.45 -10.19 5.03
N MET A 52 13.66 -10.97 5.76
CA MET A 52 12.25 -10.62 6.04
C MET A 52 12.15 -9.28 6.77
N GLN A 53 13.09 -8.98 7.65
CA GLN A 53 13.07 -7.74 8.41
C GLN A 53 13.18 -6.50 7.51
N GLU A 54 14.03 -6.55 6.48
CA GLU A 54 14.15 -5.45 5.54
C GLU A 54 12.85 -5.19 4.80
N ALA A 55 12.22 -6.28 4.32
CA ALA A 55 10.94 -6.17 3.61
C ALA A 55 9.86 -5.61 4.51
N THR A 56 9.79 -6.09 5.75
CA THR A 56 8.79 -5.63 6.73
C THR A 56 8.96 -4.14 7.03
N GLU A 57 10.20 -3.69 7.22
CA GLU A 57 10.47 -2.28 7.52
C GLU A 57 10.06 -1.36 6.38
N GLU A 58 10.22 -1.79 5.13
CA GLU A 58 9.78 -0.99 3.99
C GLU A 58 8.27 -0.77 3.99
N VAL A 59 7.51 -1.83 4.30
CA VAL A 59 6.06 -1.74 4.39
C VAL A 59 5.65 -0.87 5.58
N ASP A 60 6.24 -1.12 6.74
CA ASP A 60 5.91 -0.37 7.96
C ASP A 60 6.22 1.11 7.82
N ASP A 61 7.30 1.47 7.14
CA ASP A 61 7.65 2.86 6.89
C ASP A 61 6.55 3.58 6.10
N VAL A 62 6.03 2.95 5.06
CA VAL A 62 4.95 3.53 4.27
C VAL A 62 3.67 3.64 5.08
N LEU A 63 3.29 2.56 5.78
CA LEU A 63 2.04 2.55 6.56
C LEU A 63 2.07 3.51 7.74
N SER A 64 3.24 3.82 8.28
CA SER A 64 3.37 4.78 9.37
C SER A 64 2.88 6.18 8.98
N ARG A 65 2.86 6.47 7.69
CA ARG A 65 2.37 7.75 7.18
C ARG A 65 0.84 7.81 7.10
N LEU A 66 0.17 6.67 7.25
CA LEU A 66 -1.29 6.56 7.19
C LEU A 66 -1.91 6.30 8.55
N GLU A 67 -1.21 5.59 9.43
CA GLU A 67 -1.74 5.14 10.71
C GLU A 67 -2.23 6.32 11.55
N GLY A 68 -3.49 6.24 11.99
CA GLY A 68 -4.07 7.24 12.87
C GLY A 68 -4.37 8.58 12.21
N ARG A 69 -4.24 8.68 10.89
CA ARG A 69 -4.38 9.94 10.17
C ARG A 69 -5.77 10.07 9.52
N ASN A 70 -6.13 11.28 9.20
CA ASN A 70 -7.26 11.53 8.30
C ASN A 70 -6.73 11.42 6.87
N LEU A 71 -7.12 10.38 6.17
CA LEU A 71 -6.60 10.08 4.85
C LEU A 71 -6.91 11.15 3.81
N ASN A 72 -7.99 11.92 4.02
CA ASN A 72 -8.30 13.05 3.14
C ASN A 72 -7.21 14.12 3.16
N ASP A 73 -6.44 14.20 4.24
CA ASP A 73 -5.33 15.15 4.36
C ASP A 73 -4.00 14.62 3.80
N VAL A 74 -3.90 13.31 3.60
CA VAL A 74 -2.64 12.66 3.20
C VAL A 74 -2.63 12.32 1.72
N LEU A 75 -3.73 11.77 1.21
CA LEU A 75 -3.77 11.24 -0.15
C LEU A 75 -4.14 12.35 -1.16
N PRO A 76 -3.57 12.28 -2.38
CA PRO A 76 -3.82 13.30 -3.40
C PRO A 76 -5.15 13.14 -4.15
N ALA A 77 -5.97 12.15 -3.78
CA ALA A 77 -7.25 11.84 -4.41
C ALA A 77 -8.19 11.31 -3.34
N PRO A 78 -9.50 11.17 -3.63
CA PRO A 78 -10.43 10.61 -2.64
C PRO A 78 -9.92 9.30 -2.07
N PRO A 79 -9.84 9.16 -0.73
CA PRO A 79 -9.12 8.04 -0.10
C PRO A 79 -9.96 6.75 0.00
N THR A 80 -10.35 6.22 -1.15
CA THR A 80 -10.96 4.89 -1.24
C THR A 80 -9.89 3.83 -1.02
N ALA A 81 -10.30 2.59 -0.77
CA ALA A 81 -9.36 1.47 -0.68
C ALA A 81 -8.54 1.34 -1.97
N GLU A 82 -9.17 1.57 -3.11
CA GLU A 82 -8.50 1.50 -4.41
C GLU A 82 -7.38 2.54 -4.52
N VAL A 83 -7.65 3.80 -4.17
CA VAL A 83 -6.64 4.86 -4.19
C VAL A 83 -5.55 4.58 -3.17
N MET A 84 -5.91 4.09 -1.98
CA MET A 84 -4.92 3.74 -0.96
C MET A 84 -3.97 2.65 -1.43
N ALA A 85 -4.50 1.60 -2.06
CA ALA A 85 -3.65 0.52 -2.59
C ALA A 85 -2.66 1.07 -3.61
N CYS A 86 -3.11 1.92 -4.51
CA CYS A 86 -2.25 2.57 -5.51
C CYS A 86 -1.19 3.45 -4.86
N TRP A 87 -1.60 4.27 -3.88
CA TRP A 87 -0.68 5.18 -3.20
C TRP A 87 0.40 4.39 -2.43
N ILE A 88 0.00 3.35 -1.70
CA ILE A 88 0.96 2.53 -0.96
C ILE A 88 1.98 1.92 -1.91
N LEU A 89 1.52 1.32 -3.00
CA LEU A 89 2.44 0.72 -3.97
C LEU A 89 3.37 1.75 -4.59
N ALA A 90 2.86 2.96 -4.88
CA ALA A 90 3.68 4.03 -5.43
C ALA A 90 4.77 4.50 -4.46
N GLN A 91 4.53 4.41 -3.14
CA GLN A 91 5.50 4.81 -2.13
C GLN A 91 6.55 3.72 -1.88
N LEU A 92 6.23 2.46 -2.15
CA LEU A 92 7.14 1.35 -1.92
C LEU A 92 8.26 1.33 -2.97
N PRO A 93 9.46 0.79 -2.63
CA PRO A 93 10.51 0.57 -3.61
C PRO A 93 10.02 -0.24 -4.81
N GLU A 94 10.69 -0.06 -5.95
CA GLU A 94 10.23 -0.59 -7.24
C GLU A 94 10.10 -2.11 -7.32
N HIS A 95 10.81 -2.85 -6.48
CA HIS A 95 10.74 -4.31 -6.51
C HIS A 95 9.41 -4.86 -5.97
N TRP A 96 8.64 -4.05 -5.22
CA TRP A 96 7.31 -4.44 -4.81
C TRP A 96 6.38 -4.43 -6.02
N GLU A 97 5.69 -5.53 -6.24
CA GLU A 97 4.94 -5.75 -7.49
C GLU A 97 3.45 -5.51 -7.35
N TRP A 98 2.90 -5.71 -6.15
CA TRP A 98 1.48 -5.55 -5.95
C TRP A 98 1.15 -5.18 -4.50
N VAL A 99 -0.01 -4.57 -4.34
CA VAL A 99 -0.59 -4.28 -3.02
C VAL A 99 -2.07 -4.64 -3.08
N SER A 100 -2.55 -5.33 -2.04
CA SER A 100 -3.98 -5.51 -1.84
C SER A 100 -4.41 -4.93 -0.51
N ILE A 101 -5.63 -4.41 -0.45
CA ILE A 101 -6.23 -3.88 0.77
C ILE A 101 -7.56 -4.56 0.96
N ARG A 102 -7.80 -5.00 2.19
CA ARG A 102 -9.08 -5.53 2.62
C ARG A 102 -9.65 -4.63 3.70
N ALA A 103 -10.86 -4.11 3.47
CA ALA A 103 -11.61 -3.39 4.48
C ALA A 103 -12.40 -4.37 5.34
N TYR A 104 -12.85 -3.90 6.50
CA TYR A 104 -13.50 -4.75 7.50
C TYR A 104 -14.80 -5.42 7.01
N ASP A 105 -15.47 -4.85 6.00
CA ASP A 105 -16.74 -5.37 5.49
C ASP A 105 -16.57 -6.45 4.43
N GLY A 106 -15.35 -6.93 4.24
CA GLY A 106 -15.06 -7.97 3.25
C GLY A 106 -14.67 -7.44 1.88
N PHE A 107 -14.72 -6.12 1.66
CA PHE A 107 -14.26 -5.52 0.41
C PHE A 107 -12.74 -5.68 0.28
N MET A 108 -12.28 -6.10 -0.88
CA MET A 108 -10.86 -6.26 -1.16
C MET A 108 -10.55 -5.76 -2.56
N CYS A 109 -9.47 -5.02 -2.70
CA CYS A 109 -8.95 -4.63 -4.02
C CYS A 109 -7.45 -4.90 -4.08
N ARG A 110 -6.96 -5.06 -5.30
CA ARG A 110 -5.54 -5.33 -5.54
C ARG A 110 -5.09 -4.56 -6.78
N VAL A 111 -3.89 -4.00 -6.71
CA VAL A 111 -3.28 -3.30 -7.82
C VAL A 111 -1.89 -3.87 -8.09
N ASN A 112 -1.53 -3.98 -9.36
CA ASN A 112 -0.19 -4.39 -9.78
C ASN A 112 0.56 -3.18 -10.29
N ARG A 113 1.89 -3.18 -10.08
CA ARG A 113 2.73 -2.02 -10.40
C ARG A 113 2.61 -1.57 -11.87
N LYS A 114 2.52 -2.52 -12.79
CA LYS A 114 2.42 -2.18 -14.21
C LYS A 114 1.18 -1.34 -14.54
N GLU A 115 0.09 -1.54 -13.80
CA GLU A 115 -1.13 -0.77 -13.99
C GLU A 115 -1.01 0.64 -13.41
N LEU A 116 -0.03 0.83 -12.53
CA LEU A 116 0.17 2.07 -11.80
C LEU A 116 1.03 3.09 -12.55
N LEU A 117 1.82 2.63 -13.53
CA LEU A 117 2.83 3.46 -14.16
C LEU A 117 2.34 4.83 -14.65
N PRO A 118 1.17 4.94 -15.32
CA PRO A 118 0.70 6.24 -15.78
C PRO A 118 0.43 7.26 -14.66
N TRP A 119 0.22 6.78 -13.43
CA TRP A 119 -0.17 7.62 -12.30
C TRP A 119 0.93 7.79 -11.26
N MET A 120 2.09 7.15 -11.47
CA MET A 120 3.15 7.07 -10.45
C MET A 120 3.58 8.42 -9.88
N ALA A 121 3.83 9.39 -10.75
CA ALA A 121 4.31 10.70 -10.31
C ALA A 121 3.28 11.39 -9.41
N GLN A 122 2.01 11.34 -9.78
CA GLN A 122 0.93 11.95 -9.02
C GLN A 122 0.73 11.26 -7.67
N LEU A 123 0.78 9.92 -7.66
CA LEU A 123 0.52 9.14 -6.43
C LEU A 123 1.67 9.19 -5.43
N ARG A 124 2.87 9.57 -5.84
CA ARG A 124 4.00 9.73 -4.94
C ARG A 124 3.93 10.99 -4.09
N MET A 125 3.08 11.94 -4.48
CA MET A 125 2.92 13.18 -3.76
C MET A 125 1.79 13.08 -2.73
N SER A 126 1.96 13.73 -1.60
CA SER A 126 0.89 13.94 -0.66
C SER A 126 0.18 15.26 -0.96
N VAL A 127 -0.97 15.48 -0.35
CA VAL A 127 -1.69 16.76 -0.47
C VAL A 127 -0.80 17.93 -0.07
N GLN A 128 0.02 17.77 0.95
CA GLN A 128 0.92 18.81 1.43
C GLN A 128 1.99 19.16 0.40
N GLU A 129 2.44 18.20 -0.37
CA GLU A 129 3.44 18.42 -1.41
C GLU A 129 2.84 19.10 -2.65
N LEU A 130 1.54 18.96 -2.84
CA LEU A 130 0.84 19.60 -3.95
C LEU A 130 0.54 21.07 -3.70
N SER A 131 0.54 21.48 -2.46
CA SER A 131 0.33 22.88 -2.11
C SER A 131 1.64 23.63 -2.06
#